data_7935d551990aff8f1f552388a4555d72
#
_entry.id   7935d551990aff8f1f552388a4555d72
#
_cell.length_a   1.000
_cell.length_b   1.000
_cell.length_c   1.000
_cell.angle_alpha   90.00
_cell.angle_beta   90.00
_cell.angle_gamma   90.00
#
_symmetry.space_group_name_H-M   'P 1'
#
loop_
_entity.id
_entity.type
_entity.pdbx_description
1 polymer ?
#
loop_
_entity_poly.entity_id
_entity_poly.type
_entity_poly.pdbx_seq_one_letter_code
_entity_poly.pdbx_strand_id
1 'polypeptide(L)'
;MFEAAEVGRSLSKEEYKHAEPEVHTRLLNLQMKLRQSGKALIIIVSGVEGAGKGEVVGKLNRWFDTRDVQTHAYWDETDEERQRPRFWRFWRTMPARGAVSVMFGSWYTKPIVDLAFKKVSEQDFDNEMGRIPVEARYAGRHRPLRVLAAGQ
;
A
#
# COMPACT_ATOMS: atom_id res chain seq x y z
N MET A 1 -2.23 -7.44 -15.96
CA MET A 1 -1.25 -7.32 -14.85
C MET A 1 -1.72 -8.05 -13.58
N PHE A 2 -3.01 -8.31 -13.43
CA PHE A 2 -3.61 -9.00 -12.26
C PHE A 2 -4.02 -10.46 -12.54
N GLU A 3 -3.93 -10.94 -13.77
CA GLU A 3 -4.31 -12.32 -14.19
C GLU A 3 -3.65 -13.42 -13.36
N ALA A 4 -2.41 -13.19 -12.90
CA ALA A 4 -1.71 -14.16 -12.04
C ALA A 4 -2.24 -14.19 -10.58
N ALA A 5 -2.98 -13.17 -10.14
CA ALA A 5 -3.62 -13.11 -8.83
C ALA A 5 -5.04 -13.69 -8.84
N GLU A 6 -5.68 -13.75 -10.01
CA GLU A 6 -7.04 -14.26 -10.19
C GLU A 6 -7.10 -15.80 -10.28
N VAL A 7 -5.97 -16.45 -10.50
CA VAL A 7 -5.90 -17.92 -10.67
C VAL A 7 -5.74 -18.58 -9.30
N GLY A 8 -6.77 -18.65 -8.49
CA GLY A 8 -6.97 -19.53 -7.34
C GLY A 8 -5.77 -20.33 -6.78
N ARG A 9 -4.56 -19.74 -6.78
CA ARG A 9 -3.37 -20.36 -6.24
C ARG A 9 -3.44 -20.29 -4.73
N SER A 10 -3.71 -21.42 -4.11
CA SER A 10 -3.60 -21.57 -2.67
C SER A 10 -2.33 -22.36 -2.33
N LEU A 11 -1.63 -21.96 -1.29
CA LEU A 11 -0.58 -22.74 -0.68
C LEU A 11 -1.19 -23.59 0.44
N SER A 12 -0.75 -24.82 0.57
CA SER A 12 -1.07 -25.61 1.76
C SER A 12 -0.42 -24.98 2.99
N LYS A 13 -0.93 -25.30 4.17
CA LYS A 13 -0.39 -24.80 5.42
C LYS A 13 1.07 -25.22 5.63
N GLU A 14 1.43 -26.40 5.17
CA GLU A 14 2.77 -26.97 5.22
C GLU A 14 3.72 -26.22 4.28
N GLU A 15 3.33 -26.01 3.04
CA GLU A 15 4.11 -25.23 2.06
C GLU A 15 4.34 -23.79 2.55
N TYR A 16 3.30 -23.16 3.10
CA TYR A 16 3.41 -21.83 3.68
C TYR A 16 4.43 -21.78 4.82
N LYS A 17 4.35 -22.71 5.78
CA LYS A 17 5.30 -22.78 6.90
C LYS A 17 6.74 -23.02 6.45
N HIS A 18 6.92 -23.79 5.38
CA HIS A 18 8.24 -24.03 4.82
C HIS A 18 8.81 -22.80 4.12
N ALA A 19 7.99 -22.04 3.40
CA ALA A 19 8.41 -20.85 2.68
C ALA A 19 8.58 -19.61 3.57
N GLU A 20 7.86 -19.51 4.70
CA GLU A 20 7.81 -18.33 5.56
C GLU A 20 9.19 -17.84 6.02
N PRO A 21 10.15 -18.69 6.49
CA PRO A 21 11.46 -18.23 6.96
C PRO A 21 12.31 -17.60 5.84
N GLU A 22 12.24 -18.16 4.64
CA GLU A 22 12.97 -17.62 3.49
C GLU A 22 12.41 -16.26 3.09
N VAL A 23 11.09 -16.14 2.97
CA VAL A 23 10.41 -14.89 2.62
C VAL A 23 10.73 -13.80 3.65
N HIS A 24 10.69 -14.13 4.94
CA HIS A 24 11.06 -13.20 6.01
C HIS A 24 12.52 -12.73 5.88
N THR A 25 13.46 -13.63 5.67
CA THR A 25 14.87 -13.30 5.45
C THR A 25 15.06 -12.38 4.24
N ARG A 26 14.39 -12.69 3.14
CA ARG A 26 14.44 -11.85 1.92
C ARG A 26 13.87 -10.47 2.15
N LEU A 27 12.83 -10.34 2.96
CA LEU A 27 12.19 -9.06 3.31
C LEU A 27 13.13 -8.18 4.15
N LEU A 28 13.80 -8.75 5.16
CA LEU A 28 14.81 -8.04 5.95
C LEU A 28 16.00 -7.59 5.10
N ASN A 29 16.48 -8.45 4.20
CA ASN A 29 17.54 -8.11 3.27
C ASN A 29 17.11 -6.98 2.31
N LEU A 30 15.86 -6.99 1.84
CA LEU A 30 15.30 -5.90 1.05
C LEU A 30 15.30 -4.59 1.83
N GLN A 31 14.88 -4.62 3.10
CA GLN A 31 14.84 -3.44 3.96
C GLN A 31 16.25 -2.86 4.18
N MET A 32 17.25 -3.71 4.40
CA MET A 32 18.64 -3.27 4.50
C MET A 32 19.15 -2.58 3.23
N LYS A 33 18.87 -3.17 2.06
CA LYS A 33 19.21 -2.59 0.74
C LYS A 33 18.45 -1.28 0.51
N LEU A 34 17.21 -1.19 0.93
CA LEU A 34 16.39 0.02 0.82
C LEU A 34 17.01 1.16 1.62
N ARG A 35 17.42 0.89 2.87
CA ARG A 35 18.10 1.85 3.74
C ARG A 35 19.36 2.44 3.08
N GLN A 36 20.16 1.60 2.43
CA GLN A 36 21.38 2.01 1.73
C GLN A 36 21.10 2.75 0.41
N SER A 37 20.00 2.43 -0.26
CA SER A 37 19.67 2.98 -1.59
C SER A 37 19.14 4.41 -1.56
N GLY A 38 18.77 4.93 -0.39
CA GLY A 38 18.11 6.23 -0.25
C GLY A 38 16.73 6.32 -0.91
N LYS A 39 16.14 5.18 -1.30
CA LYS A 39 14.77 5.09 -1.83
C LYS A 39 13.80 4.87 -0.68
N ALA A 40 12.55 5.28 -0.86
CA ALA A 40 11.46 4.95 0.05
C ALA A 40 10.56 3.88 -0.59
N LEU A 41 9.92 3.05 0.25
CA LEU A 41 8.98 2.03 -0.19
C LEU A 41 7.61 2.30 0.44
N ILE A 42 6.57 2.27 -0.38
CA ILE A 42 5.18 2.28 0.08
C ILE A 42 4.56 0.94 -0.31
N ILE A 43 4.01 0.25 0.68
CA ILE A 43 3.24 -0.98 0.50
C ILE A 43 1.78 -0.65 0.76
N ILE A 44 0.95 -0.73 -0.28
CA ILE A 44 -0.49 -0.51 -0.17
C ILE A 44 -1.16 -1.87 -0.01
N VAL A 45 -1.90 -2.04 1.08
CA VAL A 45 -2.74 -3.21 1.33
C VAL A 45 -4.19 -2.78 1.17
N SER A 46 -4.82 -3.26 0.10
CA SER A 46 -6.21 -2.96 -0.26
C SER A 46 -6.92 -4.25 -0.64
N GLY A 47 -8.23 -4.25 -0.64
CA GLY A 47 -9.06 -5.41 -1.00
C GLY A 47 -10.43 -5.33 -0.33
N VAL A 48 -11.32 -6.27 -0.70
CA VAL A 48 -12.66 -6.37 -0.14
C VAL A 48 -12.63 -6.74 1.35
N GLU A 49 -13.72 -6.54 2.05
CA GLU A 49 -13.86 -6.97 3.44
C GLU A 49 -13.74 -8.51 3.52
N GLY A 50 -13.06 -9.00 4.54
CA GLY A 50 -12.79 -10.43 4.70
C GLY A 50 -11.60 -10.98 3.91
N ALA A 51 -10.96 -10.21 3.03
CA ALA A 51 -9.81 -10.65 2.22
C ALA A 51 -8.47 -10.81 2.98
N GLY A 52 -8.48 -10.87 4.31
CA GLY A 52 -7.27 -11.09 5.10
C GLY A 52 -6.30 -9.91 5.18
N LYS A 53 -6.72 -8.70 4.78
CA LYS A 53 -5.87 -7.50 4.79
C LYS A 53 -5.17 -7.27 6.12
N GLY A 54 -5.89 -7.43 7.24
CA GLY A 54 -5.34 -7.23 8.58
C GLY A 54 -4.24 -8.24 8.91
N GLU A 55 -4.37 -9.49 8.46
CA GLU A 55 -3.34 -10.52 8.64
C GLU A 55 -2.07 -10.18 7.85
N VAL A 56 -2.21 -9.73 6.60
CA VAL A 56 -1.08 -9.29 5.78
C VAL A 56 -0.34 -8.14 6.44
N VAL A 57 -1.04 -7.10 6.90
CA VAL A 57 -0.45 -5.97 7.63
C VAL A 57 0.23 -6.45 8.92
N GLY A 58 -0.43 -7.32 9.68
CA GLY A 58 0.14 -7.90 10.89
C GLY A 58 1.40 -8.73 10.63
N LYS A 59 1.45 -9.48 9.53
CA LYS A 59 2.65 -10.22 9.11
C LYS A 59 3.78 -9.27 8.70
N LEU A 60 3.50 -8.28 7.89
CA LEU A 60 4.49 -7.29 7.48
C LEU A 60 5.11 -6.58 8.69
N ASN A 61 4.29 -6.15 9.66
CA ASN A 61 4.76 -5.51 10.88
C ASN A 61 5.63 -6.42 11.76
N ARG A 62 5.39 -7.73 11.74
CA ARG A 62 6.23 -8.70 12.46
C ARG A 62 7.55 -9.02 11.74
N TRP A 63 7.55 -8.95 10.42
CA TRP A 63 8.70 -9.37 9.61
C TRP A 63 9.66 -8.25 9.27
N PHE A 64 9.20 -7.01 9.25
CA PHE A 64 10.06 -5.86 9.09
C PHE A 64 10.75 -5.46 10.40
N ASP A 65 11.94 -4.92 10.30
CA ASP A 65 12.54 -4.16 11.40
C ASP A 65 11.75 -2.87 11.63
N THR A 66 11.14 -2.77 12.80
CA THR A 66 10.19 -1.69 13.16
C THR A 66 10.82 -0.30 13.20
N ARG A 67 12.14 -0.19 13.22
CA ARG A 67 12.84 1.11 13.26
C ARG A 67 12.62 1.98 12.03
N ASP A 68 12.40 1.34 10.87
CA ASP A 68 12.23 2.06 9.60
C ASP A 68 10.90 1.72 8.92
N VAL A 69 9.93 1.20 9.67
CA VAL A 69 8.59 0.88 9.17
C VAL A 69 7.55 1.66 9.93
N GLN A 70 6.63 2.27 9.23
CA GLN A 70 5.43 2.88 9.78
C GLN A 70 4.20 2.32 9.11
N THR A 71 3.18 1.99 9.90
CA THR A 71 1.88 1.52 9.41
C THR A 71 0.83 2.58 9.64
N HIS A 72 0.09 2.89 8.58
CA HIS A 72 -0.97 3.87 8.58
C HIS A 72 -2.27 3.24 8.09
N ALA A 73 -3.33 3.34 8.90
CA ALA A 73 -4.67 2.94 8.51
C ALA A 73 -5.49 4.17 8.13
N TYR A 74 -6.15 4.11 6.97
CA TYR A 74 -6.98 5.19 6.45
C TYR A 74 -8.44 4.74 6.44
N TRP A 75 -9.21 5.39 7.27
CA TRP A 75 -10.66 5.26 7.37
C TRP A 75 -11.34 6.51 6.76
N ASP A 76 -12.57 6.78 7.15
CA ASP A 76 -13.27 7.99 6.77
C ASP A 76 -12.46 9.23 7.12
N GLU A 77 -12.61 10.27 6.30
CA GLU A 77 -11.90 11.53 6.50
C GLU A 77 -12.40 12.23 7.75
N THR A 78 -11.46 12.71 8.55
CA THR A 78 -11.77 13.60 9.68
C THR A 78 -12.22 14.99 9.18
N ASP A 79 -12.79 15.80 10.06
CA ASP A 79 -13.22 17.16 9.70
C ASP A 79 -12.03 18.04 9.25
N GLU A 80 -10.87 17.87 9.86
CA GLU A 80 -9.64 18.53 9.41
C GLU A 80 -9.23 18.09 8.01
N GLU A 81 -9.26 16.80 7.75
CA GLU A 81 -8.87 16.23 6.45
C GLU A 81 -9.80 16.69 5.32
N ARG A 82 -11.10 16.84 5.59
CA ARG A 82 -12.09 17.37 4.61
C ARG A 82 -11.84 18.83 4.22
N GLN A 83 -11.21 19.61 5.11
CA GLN A 83 -10.84 21.00 4.86
C GLN A 83 -9.50 21.17 4.15
N ARG A 84 -8.77 20.08 3.89
CA ARG A 84 -7.46 20.06 3.26
C ARG A 84 -7.53 19.48 1.84
N PRO A 85 -6.51 19.72 1.01
CA PRO A 85 -6.40 19.01 -0.26
C PRO A 85 -6.47 17.49 -0.06
N ARG A 86 -7.17 16.79 -0.92
CA ARG A 86 -7.48 15.35 -0.80
C ARG A 86 -6.27 14.47 -0.47
N PHE A 87 -5.10 14.76 -1.05
CA PHE A 87 -3.88 13.99 -0.83
C PHE A 87 -3.13 14.36 0.44
N TRP A 88 -3.52 15.42 1.15
CA TRP A 88 -2.83 15.92 2.31
C TRP A 88 -2.64 14.87 3.41
N ARG A 89 -3.66 14.06 3.70
CA ARG A 89 -3.59 12.98 4.69
C ARG A 89 -2.50 11.95 4.36
N PHE A 90 -2.28 11.67 3.07
CA PHE A 90 -1.26 10.75 2.61
C PHE A 90 0.12 11.40 2.58
N TRP A 91 0.22 12.67 2.23
CA TRP A 91 1.49 13.38 2.22
C TRP A 91 2.16 13.43 3.59
N ARG A 92 1.38 13.56 4.65
CA ARG A 92 1.87 13.56 6.03
C ARG A 92 2.54 12.26 6.45
N THR A 93 2.19 11.17 5.82
CA THR A 93 2.59 9.80 6.18
C THR A 93 3.58 9.19 5.18
N MET A 94 4.10 10.01 4.25
CA MET A 94 5.10 9.55 3.29
C MET A 94 6.40 9.16 4.00
N PRO A 95 6.95 7.96 3.68
CA PRO A 95 8.15 7.48 4.34
C PRO A 95 9.37 8.34 4.02
N ALA A 96 10.28 8.45 4.97
CA ALA A 96 11.59 9.02 4.76
C ALA A 96 12.41 8.13 3.80
N ARG A 97 13.56 8.65 3.34
CA ARG A 97 14.51 7.85 2.55
C ARG A 97 14.99 6.65 3.36
N GLY A 98 14.99 5.48 2.74
CA GLY A 98 15.38 4.23 3.36
C GLY A 98 14.29 3.58 4.22
N ALA A 99 13.15 4.25 4.40
CA ALA A 99 12.04 3.76 5.22
C ALA A 99 10.92 3.13 4.38
N VAL A 100 10.07 2.37 5.07
CA VAL A 100 8.89 1.69 4.54
C VAL A 100 7.63 2.27 5.19
N SER A 101 6.62 2.56 4.39
CA SER A 101 5.26 2.84 4.86
C SER A 101 4.32 1.72 4.41
N VAL A 102 3.65 1.09 5.36
CA VAL A 102 2.56 0.15 5.09
C VAL A 102 1.23 0.90 5.21
N MET A 103 0.51 1.03 4.11
CA MET A 103 -0.75 1.74 4.06
C MET A 103 -1.91 0.75 4.00
N PHE A 104 -2.71 0.70 5.05
CA PHE A 104 -3.97 -0.04 5.10
C PHE A 104 -5.09 0.87 4.58
N GLY A 105 -5.47 0.68 3.32
CA GLY A 105 -6.17 1.67 2.52
C GLY A 105 -5.22 2.70 1.90
N SER A 106 -5.71 3.45 0.92
CA SER A 106 -4.88 4.44 0.23
C SER A 106 -5.73 5.42 -0.58
N TRP A 107 -5.07 6.29 -1.34
CA TRP A 107 -5.70 7.17 -2.31
C TRP A 107 -6.49 6.46 -3.42
N TYR A 108 -6.27 5.16 -3.63
CA TYR A 108 -7.05 4.32 -4.56
C TYR A 108 -8.37 3.85 -3.96
N THR A 109 -8.50 3.78 -2.63
CA THR A 109 -9.65 3.17 -1.96
C THR A 109 -10.96 3.87 -2.31
N LYS A 110 -11.00 5.20 -2.18
CA LYS A 110 -12.22 5.96 -2.43
C LYS A 110 -12.70 5.85 -3.90
N PRO A 111 -11.87 6.09 -4.94
CA PRO A 111 -12.28 5.91 -6.33
C PRO A 111 -12.83 4.52 -6.63
N ILE A 112 -12.17 3.47 -6.14
CA ILE A 112 -12.60 2.08 -6.36
C ILE A 112 -13.95 1.83 -5.70
N VAL A 113 -14.13 2.27 -4.46
CA VAL A 113 -15.40 2.12 -3.73
C VAL A 113 -16.51 2.92 -4.41
N ASP A 114 -16.26 4.16 -4.80
CA ASP A 114 -17.27 5.00 -5.44
C ASP A 114 -17.72 4.42 -6.80
N LEU A 115 -16.81 3.82 -7.57
CA LEU A 115 -17.14 3.09 -8.79
C LEU A 115 -17.96 1.83 -8.48
N ALA A 116 -17.53 1.01 -7.52
CA ALA A 116 -18.21 -0.23 -7.15
C ALA A 116 -19.65 0.01 -6.69
N PHE A 117 -19.89 1.11 -5.97
CA PHE A 117 -21.23 1.53 -5.54
C PHE A 117 -21.96 2.41 -6.56
N LYS A 118 -21.45 2.54 -7.79
CA LYS A 118 -22.05 3.33 -8.87
C LYS A 118 -22.30 4.81 -8.50
N LYS A 119 -21.46 5.38 -7.65
CA LYS A 119 -21.53 6.79 -7.26
C LYS A 119 -20.87 7.71 -8.29
N VAL A 120 -19.99 7.16 -9.11
CA VAL A 120 -19.26 7.85 -10.18
C VAL A 120 -19.34 7.04 -11.47
N SER A 121 -19.19 7.70 -12.62
CA SER A 121 -19.09 7.02 -13.91
C SER A 121 -17.71 6.39 -14.12
N GLU A 122 -17.61 5.42 -15.04
CA GLU A 122 -16.31 4.85 -15.46
C GLU A 122 -15.38 5.95 -15.98
N GLN A 123 -15.89 6.91 -16.72
CA GLN A 123 -15.09 8.02 -17.24
C GLN A 123 -14.52 8.90 -16.11
N ASP A 124 -15.30 9.18 -15.07
CA ASP A 124 -14.83 9.94 -13.91
C ASP A 124 -13.77 9.15 -13.12
N PHE A 125 -13.99 7.85 -12.98
CA PHE A 125 -13.02 6.94 -12.38
C PHE A 125 -11.69 6.94 -13.13
N ASP A 126 -11.71 6.79 -14.46
CA ASP A 126 -10.52 6.79 -15.31
C ASP A 126 -9.77 8.12 -15.22
N ASN A 127 -10.51 9.23 -15.26
CA ASN A 127 -9.93 10.57 -15.10
C ASN A 127 -9.24 10.71 -13.74
N GLU A 128 -9.85 10.20 -12.69
CA GLU A 128 -9.31 10.22 -11.34
C GLU A 128 -8.08 9.34 -11.20
N MET A 129 -8.13 8.13 -11.71
CA MET A 129 -7.00 7.20 -11.72
C MET A 129 -5.80 7.77 -12.46
N GLY A 130 -6.03 8.50 -13.57
CA GLY A 130 -5.00 9.21 -14.31
C GLY A 130 -4.31 10.36 -13.55
N ARG A 131 -5.01 10.98 -12.59
CA ARG A 131 -4.47 12.08 -11.77
C ARG A 131 -3.59 11.58 -10.61
N ILE A 132 -3.89 10.41 -10.05
CA ILE A 132 -3.20 9.85 -8.88
C ILE A 132 -1.67 9.77 -9.07
N PRO A 133 -1.11 9.25 -10.17
CA PRO A 133 0.33 9.19 -10.35
C PRO A 133 1.01 10.57 -10.35
N VAL A 134 0.32 11.58 -10.84
CA VAL A 134 0.82 12.96 -10.85
C VAL A 134 0.87 13.52 -9.43
N GLU A 135 -0.22 13.40 -8.67
CA GLU A 135 -0.31 13.90 -7.30
C GLU A 135 0.63 13.15 -6.35
N ALA A 136 0.79 11.84 -6.52
CA ALA A 136 1.76 11.04 -5.77
C ALA A 136 3.21 11.49 -6.05
N ARG A 137 3.54 11.91 -7.28
CA ARG A 137 4.86 12.47 -7.62
C ARG A 137 5.11 13.81 -6.92
N TYR A 138 4.11 14.66 -6.76
CA TYR A 138 4.26 15.94 -6.05
C TYR A 138 4.54 15.74 -4.55
N ALA A 139 3.98 14.71 -3.93
CA ALA A 139 4.30 14.32 -2.56
C ALA A 139 5.78 13.90 -2.42
N GLY A 140 6.31 13.26 -3.46
CA GLY A 140 7.69 12.79 -3.52
C GLY A 140 8.67 13.77 -4.15
N ARG A 141 8.48 15.10 -4.06
CA ARG A 141 9.42 16.07 -4.66
C ARG A 141 10.88 15.61 -4.47
N HIS A 142 11.53 15.21 -5.59
CA HIS A 142 12.89 14.70 -5.66
C HIS A 142 13.14 13.28 -5.10
N ARG A 143 12.11 12.41 -4.96
CA ARG A 143 12.29 11.06 -4.43
C ARG A 143 11.66 10.01 -5.36
N PRO A 144 12.40 8.99 -5.80
CA PRO A 144 11.80 7.86 -6.48
C PRO A 144 10.99 7.03 -5.47
N LEU A 145 9.67 7.12 -5.54
CA LEU A 145 8.75 6.26 -4.80
C LEU A 145 8.53 4.97 -5.58
N ARG A 146 8.61 3.84 -4.89
CA ARG A 146 8.10 2.57 -5.41
C ARG A 146 6.86 2.19 -4.62
N VAL A 147 5.75 2.04 -5.33
CA VAL A 147 4.48 1.59 -4.78
C VAL A 147 4.32 0.13 -5.14
N LEU A 148 4.16 -0.71 -4.13
CA LEU A 148 3.73 -2.09 -4.29
C LEU A 148 2.30 -2.18 -3.78
N ALA A 149 1.38 -2.63 -4.62
CA ALA A 149 0.01 -2.92 -4.23
C ALA A 149 -0.12 -4.42 -3.98
N ALA A 150 -0.60 -4.79 -2.81
CA ALA A 150 -1.02 -6.13 -2.48
C ALA A 150 -2.52 -6.08 -2.22
N GLY A 151 -3.26 -6.87 -2.95
CA GLY A 151 -4.71 -6.97 -2.79
C GLY A 151 -5.31 -7.91 -3.81
N GLN A 152 -6.40 -8.50 -3.44
CA GLN A 152 -7.42 -9.10 -4.29
C GLN A 152 -8.67 -8.31 -4.19
#